data_8194ee416734781b3596fed5a707182d
#
_entry.id   8194ee416734781b3596fed5a707182d
#
_cell.length_a   1.000
_cell.length_b   1.000
_cell.length_c   1.000
_cell.angle_alpha   90.00
_cell.angle_beta   90.00
_cell.angle_gamma   90.00
#
_symmetry.space_group_name_H-M   'P 1'
#
loop_
_entity.id
_entity.type
_entity.pdbx_description
1 polymer ?
#
loop_
_entity_poly.entity_id
_entity_poly.type
_entity_poly.pdbx_seq_one_letter_code
_entity_poly.pdbx_strand_id
1 'polypeptide(L)'
;MLHEFINKGGYMLQLKNITKDYLSGEMTVKALKGIDIEFRKSEFVSILGHSGCGKTTLLNIIGGLDRYTDGDLIINGKSTKKFKDKDWDAYRNYSVGFVFQNYNLIPHQTVLANVELALTLSGVGKKERKNRAIQALESVGLKDQIHKKPNQLSGGQM
;
A
#
# COMPACT_ATOMS: atom_id res chain seq x y z
N MET A 1 -1.03 30.01 13.95
CA MET A 1 -0.09 29.76 12.82
C MET A 1 -0.28 28.34 12.27
N LEU A 2 -1.53 28.01 11.89
CA LEU A 2 -1.99 26.67 11.42
C LEU A 2 -2.89 26.78 10.19
N HIS A 3 -2.84 27.94 9.48
CA HIS A 3 -3.81 28.27 8.42
C HIS A 3 -3.20 28.46 7.02
N GLU A 4 -1.93 28.05 6.77
CA GLU A 4 -1.28 28.31 5.48
C GLU A 4 -0.92 27.08 4.64
N PHE A 5 -1.52 25.91 4.91
CA PHE A 5 -1.38 24.75 4.02
C PHE A 5 -2.68 24.38 3.29
N ILE A 6 -3.44 25.37 2.87
CA ILE A 6 -4.47 25.15 1.85
C ILE A 6 -3.75 25.15 0.50
N ASN A 7 -3.37 23.97 0.11
CA ASN A 7 -2.68 23.61 -1.11
C ASN A 7 -3.42 24.17 -2.35
N LYS A 8 -2.76 25.00 -3.12
CA LYS A 8 -3.25 25.48 -4.42
C LYS A 8 -3.34 24.31 -5.40
N GLY A 9 -4.41 23.51 -5.30
CA GLY A 9 -4.65 22.45 -6.26
C GLY A 9 -4.90 21.07 -5.70
N GLY A 10 -5.67 20.88 -4.65
CA GLY A 10 -6.45 19.69 -4.26
C GLY A 10 -5.87 18.27 -4.46
N TYR A 11 -4.64 18.11 -4.88
CA TYR A 11 -4.02 16.81 -5.18
C TYR A 11 -3.40 16.18 -3.94
N MET A 12 -3.75 14.90 -3.72
CA MET A 12 -3.17 14.10 -2.65
C MET A 12 -1.81 13.52 -3.07
N LEU A 13 -1.73 13.07 -4.32
CA LEU A 13 -0.51 12.51 -4.91
C LEU A 13 -0.25 13.13 -6.28
N GLN A 14 1.02 13.41 -6.57
CA GLN A 14 1.46 13.85 -7.89
C GLN A 14 2.73 13.09 -8.26
N LEU A 15 2.75 12.52 -9.44
CA LEU A 15 3.92 11.93 -10.07
C LEU A 15 4.39 12.88 -11.15
N LYS A 16 5.66 13.25 -11.11
CA LYS A 16 6.28 14.15 -12.10
C LYS A 16 7.45 13.43 -12.74
N ASN A 17 7.29 13.10 -14.02
CA ASN A 17 8.29 12.41 -14.84
C ASN A 17 8.89 11.18 -14.15
N ILE A 18 8.05 10.35 -13.50
CA ILE A 18 8.51 9.15 -12.81
C ILE A 18 9.04 8.12 -13.79
N THR A 19 10.30 7.75 -13.63
CA THR A 19 10.91 6.62 -14.33
C THR A 19 11.25 5.49 -13.36
N LYS A 20 11.28 4.26 -13.89
CA LYS A 20 11.77 3.10 -13.15
C LYS A 20 12.50 2.16 -14.06
N ASP A 21 13.75 1.93 -13.75
CA ASP A 21 14.62 0.99 -14.41
C ASP A 21 14.98 -0.16 -13.44
N TYR A 22 14.91 -1.40 -13.93
CA TYR A 22 15.39 -2.58 -13.23
C TYR A 22 16.61 -3.13 -13.94
N LEU A 23 17.64 -3.47 -13.16
CA LEU A 23 18.82 -4.19 -13.67
C LEU A 23 18.57 -5.69 -13.61
N SER A 24 18.73 -6.37 -14.75
CA SER A 24 18.67 -7.82 -14.87
C SER A 24 19.95 -8.31 -15.57
N GLY A 25 20.95 -8.65 -14.78
CA GLY A 25 22.31 -8.90 -15.28
C GLY A 25 22.88 -7.63 -15.95
N GLU A 26 23.31 -7.75 -17.21
CA GLU A 26 23.81 -6.60 -18.00
C GLU A 26 22.70 -5.80 -18.70
N MET A 27 21.44 -6.25 -18.64
CA MET A 27 20.32 -5.58 -19.31
C MET A 27 19.57 -4.66 -18.36
N THR A 28 19.20 -3.49 -18.87
CA THR A 28 18.30 -2.56 -18.17
C THR A 28 16.88 -2.67 -18.73
N VAL A 29 15.93 -3.01 -17.87
CA VAL A 29 14.50 -3.06 -18.22
C VAL A 29 13.82 -1.78 -17.74
N LYS A 30 13.40 -0.94 -18.69
CA LYS A 30 12.67 0.30 -18.40
C LYS A 30 11.20 0.01 -18.15
N ALA A 31 10.82 -0.11 -16.88
CA ALA A 31 9.45 -0.42 -16.46
C ALA A 31 8.51 0.80 -16.52
N LEU A 32 9.02 1.99 -16.17
CA LEU A 32 8.30 3.25 -16.32
C LEU A 32 9.19 4.25 -17.10
N LYS A 33 8.57 4.98 -18.01
CA LYS A 33 9.30 5.82 -19.01
C LYS A 33 8.89 7.30 -18.93
N GLY A 34 8.78 7.84 -17.73
CA GLY A 34 8.36 9.23 -17.52
C GLY A 34 6.83 9.33 -17.38
N ILE A 35 6.33 9.03 -16.18
CA ILE A 35 4.90 9.05 -15.88
C ILE A 35 4.57 10.36 -15.16
N ASP A 36 3.59 11.09 -15.72
CA ASP A 36 3.00 12.29 -15.14
C ASP A 36 1.53 12.00 -14.82
N ILE A 37 1.16 11.94 -13.54
CA ILE A 37 -0.21 11.68 -13.07
C ILE A 37 -0.45 12.46 -11.78
N GLU A 38 -1.68 12.93 -11.60
CA GLU A 38 -2.15 13.60 -10.40
C GLU A 38 -3.41 12.93 -9.86
N PHE A 39 -3.45 12.71 -8.55
CA PHE A 39 -4.59 12.11 -7.84
C PHE A 39 -5.16 13.11 -6.85
N ARG A 40 -6.46 13.33 -6.91
CA ARG A 40 -7.19 14.20 -5.99
C ARG A 40 -7.53 13.49 -4.68
N LYS A 41 -7.91 14.25 -3.67
CA LYS A 41 -8.48 13.66 -2.43
C LYS A 41 -9.79 12.95 -2.74
N SER A 42 -10.02 11.81 -2.07
CA SER A 42 -11.26 11.02 -2.15
C SER A 42 -11.63 10.60 -3.58
N GLU A 43 -10.62 10.37 -4.41
CA GLU A 43 -10.81 9.92 -5.78
C GLU A 43 -10.69 8.39 -5.88
N PHE A 44 -11.59 7.77 -6.62
CA PHE A 44 -11.48 6.38 -7.05
C PHE A 44 -10.82 6.34 -8.43
N VAL A 45 -9.68 5.65 -8.54
CA VAL A 45 -8.90 5.60 -9.78
C VAL A 45 -8.69 4.16 -10.21
N SER A 46 -8.89 3.89 -11.51
CA SER A 46 -8.57 2.61 -12.13
C SER A 46 -7.40 2.77 -13.10
N ILE A 47 -6.38 1.93 -12.95
CA ILE A 47 -5.20 1.90 -13.83
C ILE A 47 -5.34 0.71 -14.77
N LEU A 48 -5.61 1.00 -16.05
CA LEU A 48 -5.81 0.01 -17.10
C LEU A 48 -4.58 -0.14 -17.99
N GLY A 49 -4.38 -1.31 -18.54
CA GLY A 49 -3.29 -1.60 -19.48
C GLY A 49 -3.02 -3.10 -19.62
N HIS A 50 -2.29 -3.50 -20.68
CA HIS A 50 -1.91 -4.88 -20.91
C HIS A 50 -0.92 -5.41 -19.84
N SER A 51 -0.75 -6.74 -19.78
CA SER A 51 0.23 -7.34 -18.86
C SER A 51 1.64 -6.84 -19.17
N GLY A 52 2.44 -6.58 -18.13
CA GLY A 52 3.82 -6.09 -18.27
C GLY A 52 3.98 -4.60 -18.54
N CYS A 53 2.90 -3.80 -18.68
CA CYS A 53 3.02 -2.34 -18.96
C CYS A 53 3.38 -1.48 -17.73
N GLY A 54 3.80 -2.06 -16.61
CA GLY A 54 4.30 -1.31 -15.45
C GLY A 54 3.27 -0.96 -14.37
N LYS A 55 2.00 -1.42 -14.45
CA LYS A 55 0.94 -1.10 -13.45
C LYS A 55 1.36 -1.43 -12.01
N THR A 56 1.85 -2.64 -11.80
CA THR A 56 2.30 -3.10 -10.47
C THR A 56 3.50 -2.28 -10.00
N THR A 57 4.43 -1.96 -10.89
CA THR A 57 5.59 -1.10 -10.59
C THR A 57 5.13 0.29 -10.15
N LEU A 58 4.17 0.88 -10.87
CA LEU A 58 3.60 2.18 -10.52
C LEU A 58 2.92 2.16 -9.16
N LEU A 59 2.08 1.15 -8.90
CA LEU A 59 1.40 0.99 -7.60
C LEU A 59 2.39 0.78 -6.45
N ASN A 60 3.45 -0.01 -6.67
CA ASN A 60 4.49 -0.21 -5.66
C ASN A 60 5.25 1.08 -5.34
N ILE A 61 5.52 1.92 -6.33
CA ILE A 61 6.15 3.23 -6.12
C ILE A 61 5.22 4.16 -5.37
N ILE A 62 3.95 4.28 -5.79
CA ILE A 62 2.93 5.09 -5.09
C ILE A 62 2.78 4.63 -3.63
N GLY A 63 2.76 3.33 -3.41
CA GLY A 63 2.65 2.74 -2.07
C GLY A 63 3.93 2.78 -1.23
N GLY A 64 5.06 3.20 -1.81
CA GLY A 64 6.35 3.25 -1.12
C GLY A 64 6.99 1.88 -0.89
N LEU A 65 6.55 0.83 -1.62
CA LEU A 65 7.16 -0.51 -1.60
C LEU A 65 8.41 -0.59 -2.50
N ASP A 66 8.49 0.27 -3.50
CA ASP A 66 9.66 0.39 -4.38
C ASP A 66 10.06 1.86 -4.56
N ARG A 67 11.27 2.10 -5.00
CA ARG A 67 11.80 3.44 -5.27
C ARG A 67 11.77 3.70 -6.77
N TYR A 68 11.41 4.91 -7.17
CA TYR A 68 11.58 5.35 -8.55
C TYR A 68 13.07 5.62 -8.86
N THR A 69 13.45 5.52 -10.14
CA THR A 69 14.82 5.79 -10.59
C THR A 69 15.05 7.28 -10.73
N ASP A 70 14.12 8.00 -11.34
CA ASP A 70 14.16 9.46 -11.47
C ASP A 70 12.74 10.03 -11.52
N GLY A 71 12.63 11.37 -11.42
CA GLY A 71 11.37 12.08 -11.30
C GLY A 71 11.11 12.57 -9.89
N ASP A 72 9.86 12.86 -9.57
CA ASP A 72 9.43 13.26 -8.22
C ASP A 72 8.03 12.75 -7.90
N LEU A 73 7.92 11.99 -6.81
CA LEU A 73 6.65 11.64 -6.19
C LEU A 73 6.36 12.65 -5.08
N ILE A 74 5.24 13.36 -5.19
CA ILE A 74 4.81 14.38 -4.24
C ILE A 74 3.59 13.85 -3.49
N ILE A 75 3.67 13.78 -2.17
CA ILE A 75 2.61 13.31 -1.28
C ILE A 75 2.14 14.46 -0.41
N ASN A 76 0.87 14.82 -0.51
CA ASN A 76 0.29 15.96 0.21
C ASN A 76 1.13 17.24 0.07
N GLY A 77 1.61 17.52 -1.15
CA GLY A 77 2.44 18.69 -1.43
C GLY A 77 3.90 18.58 -1.03
N LYS A 78 4.33 17.46 -0.44
CA LYS A 78 5.72 17.24 -0.01
C LYS A 78 6.44 16.28 -0.97
N SER A 79 7.55 16.73 -1.57
CA SER A 79 8.42 15.89 -2.41
C SER A 79 9.06 14.75 -1.59
N THR A 80 9.08 13.55 -2.17
CA THR A 80 9.70 12.38 -1.55
C THR A 80 11.19 12.21 -1.87
N LYS A 81 11.78 13.08 -2.68
CA LYS A 81 13.21 13.01 -3.05
C LYS A 81 14.17 12.94 -1.86
N LYS A 82 13.79 13.55 -0.75
CA LYS A 82 14.58 13.57 0.49
C LYS A 82 14.10 12.59 1.56
N PHE A 83 13.12 11.75 1.23
CA PHE A 83 12.62 10.74 2.18
C PHE A 83 13.71 9.71 2.48
N LYS A 84 13.93 9.48 3.77
CA LYS A 84 14.73 8.38 4.29
C LYS A 84 13.86 7.16 4.54
N ASP A 85 14.44 6.02 4.83
CA ASP A 85 13.68 4.78 5.10
C ASP A 85 12.64 4.97 6.21
N LYS A 86 12.96 5.70 7.26
CA LYS A 86 12.03 6.06 8.35
C LYS A 86 10.79 6.82 7.85
N ASP A 87 10.95 7.71 6.88
CA ASP A 87 9.81 8.48 6.32
C ASP A 87 8.90 7.57 5.50
N TRP A 88 9.49 6.65 4.75
CA TRP A 88 8.76 5.65 3.99
C TRP A 88 8.06 4.62 4.88
N ASP A 89 8.69 4.20 5.99
CA ASP A 89 8.06 3.34 7.00
C ASP A 89 6.84 4.03 7.61
N ALA A 90 6.96 5.29 7.99
CA ALA A 90 5.83 6.08 8.48
C ALA A 90 4.72 6.22 7.43
N TYR A 91 5.07 6.48 6.17
CA TYR A 91 4.10 6.56 5.09
C TYR A 91 3.34 5.24 4.89
N ARG A 92 4.03 4.11 4.81
CA ARG A 92 3.39 2.79 4.69
C ARG A 92 2.51 2.44 5.88
N ASN A 93 2.96 2.75 7.10
CA ASN A 93 2.25 2.36 8.32
C ASN A 93 1.02 3.22 8.62
N TYR A 94 1.02 4.49 8.22
CA TYR A 94 -0.01 5.45 8.62
C TYR A 94 -0.83 6.03 7.48
N SER A 95 -0.38 5.92 6.24
CA SER A 95 -1.01 6.60 5.10
C SER A 95 -1.48 5.67 4.00
N VAL A 96 -1.03 4.40 3.96
CA VAL A 96 -1.32 3.46 2.87
C VAL A 96 -1.88 2.17 3.42
N GLY A 97 -2.92 1.64 2.76
CA GLY A 97 -3.40 0.28 2.95
C GLY A 97 -3.23 -0.49 1.64
N PHE A 98 -2.70 -1.72 1.71
CA PHE A 98 -2.52 -2.59 0.57
C PHE A 98 -3.53 -3.73 0.57
N VAL A 99 -4.11 -3.99 -0.59
CA VAL A 99 -4.83 -5.23 -0.88
C VAL A 99 -4.05 -5.94 -2.00
N PHE A 100 -3.42 -7.05 -1.68
CA PHE A 100 -2.59 -7.80 -2.60
C PHE A 100 -3.40 -8.81 -3.40
N GLN A 101 -3.02 -9.04 -4.65
CA GLN A 101 -3.68 -10.02 -5.53
C GLN A 101 -3.63 -11.46 -4.96
N ASN A 102 -2.56 -11.83 -4.28
CA ASN A 102 -2.35 -13.16 -3.69
C ASN A 102 -2.65 -13.20 -2.18
N TYR A 103 -3.46 -12.25 -1.68
CA TYR A 103 -3.89 -12.10 -0.28
C TYR A 103 -2.74 -11.95 0.74
N ASN A 104 -1.54 -12.47 0.50
CA ASN A 104 -0.35 -12.44 1.38
C ASN A 104 -0.61 -12.91 2.82
N LEU A 105 -1.53 -13.87 2.97
CA LEU A 105 -1.83 -14.47 4.26
C LEU A 105 -0.74 -15.47 4.66
N ILE A 106 -0.47 -15.56 5.95
CA ILE A 106 0.45 -16.55 6.53
C ILE A 106 -0.29 -17.90 6.65
N PRO A 107 0.06 -18.91 5.82
CA PRO A 107 -0.78 -20.09 5.64
C PRO A 107 -0.90 -20.99 6.88
N HIS A 108 0.11 -20.98 7.76
CA HIS A 108 0.14 -21.78 8.97
C HIS A 108 -0.53 -21.10 10.18
N GLN A 109 -0.85 -19.81 10.07
CA GLN A 109 -1.57 -19.07 11.10
C GLN A 109 -3.09 -19.11 10.88
N THR A 110 -3.84 -18.88 11.96
CA THR A 110 -5.31 -18.77 11.87
C THR A 110 -5.70 -17.44 11.20
N VAL A 111 -6.96 -17.36 10.77
CA VAL A 111 -7.57 -16.12 10.27
C VAL A 111 -7.42 -14.99 11.27
N LEU A 112 -7.75 -15.26 12.54
CA LEU A 112 -7.59 -14.28 13.63
C LEU A 112 -6.13 -13.82 13.76
N ALA A 113 -5.17 -14.74 13.76
CA ALA A 113 -3.75 -14.39 13.91
C ALA A 113 -3.21 -13.57 12.74
N ASN A 114 -3.67 -13.84 11.52
CA ASN A 114 -3.34 -13.03 10.34
C ASN A 114 -3.83 -11.58 10.49
N VAL A 115 -5.07 -11.38 10.98
CA VAL A 115 -5.61 -10.03 11.20
C VAL A 115 -4.92 -9.34 12.38
N GLU A 116 -4.60 -10.07 13.45
CA GLU A 116 -3.87 -9.52 14.60
C GLU A 116 -2.46 -9.03 14.25
N LEU A 117 -1.84 -9.57 13.18
CA LEU A 117 -0.45 -9.24 12.83
C LEU A 117 -0.25 -7.74 12.56
N ALA A 118 -1.15 -7.13 11.81
CA ALA A 118 -1.09 -5.69 11.50
C ALA A 118 -1.11 -4.84 12.79
N LEU A 119 -1.96 -5.20 13.75
CA LEU A 119 -2.06 -4.51 15.03
C LEU A 119 -0.87 -4.81 15.95
N THR A 120 -0.23 -5.98 15.78
CA THR A 120 1.00 -6.34 16.50
C THR A 120 2.14 -5.42 16.11
N LEU A 121 2.32 -5.20 14.81
CA LEU A 121 3.35 -4.32 14.26
C LEU A 121 3.14 -2.86 14.66
N SER A 122 1.88 -2.45 14.88
CA SER A 122 1.52 -1.13 15.38
C SER A 122 1.64 -0.98 16.91
N GLY A 123 2.14 -1.99 17.64
CA GLY A 123 2.36 -1.93 19.09
C GLY A 123 1.10 -2.04 19.95
N VAL A 124 -0.04 -2.46 19.41
CA VAL A 124 -1.30 -2.61 20.14
C VAL A 124 -1.21 -3.78 21.13
N GLY A 125 -1.60 -3.57 22.38
CA GLY A 125 -1.58 -4.59 23.43
C GLY A 125 -2.45 -5.81 23.12
N LYS A 126 -2.03 -7.00 23.58
CA LYS A 126 -2.62 -8.33 23.21
C LYS A 126 -4.15 -8.40 23.36
N LYS A 127 -4.71 -7.92 24.46
CA LYS A 127 -6.16 -7.97 24.71
C LYS A 127 -6.95 -7.10 23.73
N GLU A 128 -6.48 -5.86 23.56
CA GLU A 128 -7.09 -4.89 22.65
C GLU A 128 -6.98 -5.35 21.18
N ARG A 129 -5.81 -5.83 20.79
CA ARG A 129 -5.55 -6.38 19.46
C ARG A 129 -6.51 -7.49 19.08
N LYS A 130 -6.68 -8.49 19.99
CA LYS A 130 -7.62 -9.59 19.78
C LYS A 130 -9.06 -9.09 19.61
N ASN A 131 -9.50 -8.17 20.46
CA ASN A 131 -10.85 -7.61 20.38
C ASN A 131 -11.08 -6.88 19.05
N ARG A 132 -10.16 -6.01 18.64
CA ARG A 132 -10.26 -5.29 17.35
C ARG A 132 -10.25 -6.23 16.15
N ALA A 133 -9.40 -7.27 16.19
CA ALA A 133 -9.34 -8.26 15.12
C ALA A 133 -10.66 -9.06 15.00
N ILE A 134 -11.27 -9.46 16.12
CA ILE A 134 -12.57 -10.13 16.12
C ILE A 134 -13.65 -9.20 15.57
N GLN A 135 -13.71 -7.96 16.00
CA GLN A 135 -14.68 -6.98 15.51
C GLN A 135 -14.55 -6.73 13.99
N ALA A 136 -13.32 -6.62 13.50
CA ALA A 136 -13.06 -6.48 12.06
C ALA A 136 -13.56 -7.70 11.28
N LEU A 137 -13.28 -8.91 11.74
CA LEU A 137 -13.76 -10.14 11.11
C LEU A 137 -15.29 -10.28 11.18
N GLU A 138 -15.90 -9.88 12.30
CA GLU A 138 -17.35 -9.87 12.44
C GLU A 138 -18.02 -8.87 11.46
N SER A 139 -17.43 -7.71 11.24
CA SER A 139 -17.96 -6.70 10.32
C SER A 139 -18.02 -7.15 8.85
N VAL A 140 -17.21 -8.16 8.49
CA VAL A 140 -17.18 -8.76 7.14
C VAL A 140 -17.77 -10.17 7.11
N GLY A 141 -18.50 -10.60 8.17
CA GLY A 141 -19.18 -11.89 8.23
C GLY A 141 -18.27 -13.11 8.43
N LEU A 142 -17.06 -12.92 8.94
CA LEU A 142 -16.08 -14.00 9.14
C LEU A 142 -15.89 -14.41 10.62
N LYS A 143 -16.81 -14.03 11.51
CA LYS A 143 -16.76 -14.35 12.94
C LYS A 143 -16.54 -15.85 13.22
N ASP A 144 -17.26 -16.70 12.50
CA ASP A 144 -17.21 -18.16 12.71
C ASP A 144 -15.97 -18.81 12.06
N GLN A 145 -15.17 -18.03 11.34
CA GLN A 145 -13.99 -18.50 10.64
C GLN A 145 -12.67 -18.21 11.37
N ILE A 146 -12.72 -17.55 12.52
CA ILE A 146 -11.53 -17.00 13.23
C ILE A 146 -10.47 -18.04 13.59
N HIS A 147 -10.87 -19.30 13.81
CA HIS A 147 -9.97 -20.41 14.16
C HIS A 147 -9.49 -21.21 12.95
N LYS A 148 -10.04 -20.96 11.77
CA LYS A 148 -9.62 -21.62 10.54
C LYS A 148 -8.28 -21.05 10.04
N LYS A 149 -7.63 -21.84 9.18
CA LYS A 149 -6.45 -21.39 8.41
C LYS A 149 -6.88 -20.93 7.03
N PRO A 150 -6.06 -20.12 6.34
CA PRO A 150 -6.38 -19.60 4.99
C PRO A 150 -6.81 -20.69 3.99
N ASN A 151 -6.14 -21.85 3.98
CA ASN A 151 -6.48 -22.98 3.10
C ASN A 151 -7.85 -23.64 3.37
N GLN A 152 -8.54 -23.25 4.43
CA GLN A 152 -9.88 -23.71 4.80
C GLN A 152 -10.96 -22.68 4.43
N LEU A 153 -10.57 -21.57 3.83
CA LEU A 153 -11.47 -20.51 3.37
C LEU A 153 -11.72 -20.63 1.87
N SER A 154 -12.88 -20.13 1.42
CA SER A 154 -13.11 -19.90 0.00
C SER A 154 -12.36 -18.67 -0.48
N GLY A 155 -12.15 -18.53 -1.80
CA GLY A 155 -11.48 -17.35 -2.38
C GLY A 155 -12.13 -16.01 -2.00
N GLY A 156 -13.45 -15.99 -1.86
CA GLY A 156 -14.17 -14.78 -1.43
C GLY A 156 -14.10 -14.51 0.09
N GLN A 157 -13.62 -15.48 0.88
CA GLN A 157 -13.43 -15.34 2.32
C GLN A 157 -11.98 -14.99 2.69
N MET A 158 -11.05 -15.13 1.76
CA MET A 158 -9.66 -14.71 1.91
C MET A 158 -9.50 -13.22 1.62
#